data_3c18644bc8c0f8be9a6f739bbf5f5141
#
_entry.id   3c18644bc8c0f8be9a6f739bbf5f5141
#
_cell.length_a   1.000
_cell.length_b   1.000
_cell.length_c   1.000
_cell.angle_alpha   90.00
_cell.angle_beta   90.00
_cell.angle_gamma   90.00
#
_symmetry.space_group_name_H-M   'P 1'
#
loop_
_entity.id
_entity.type
_entity.pdbx_description
1 polymer ?
#
loop_
_entity_poly.entity_id
_entity_poly.type
_entity_poly.pdbx_seq_one_letter_code
_entity_poly.pdbx_strand_id
1 'polypeptide(L)'
;MPASRTTDCRAARRAVTSLAEIVEHPAWMRAVRGFQEQREWLDQTQIELTEISAPTFHESARAEYIAAQFRALGLRNVRTDSAGNVLAEKPGASAGGSNGLVVIAAHLDTVVPPGVPVTVRRANGRLCAPGISDNGAGLAAMLGLMAAIEKSAIATDRSLLFAATVGEEGEGDLYGMRHLFSQPEMCRRTAGVFVLDGSSTAHITVAGIGSRRFQVEIKGPGGHSWSDFGRVNPIQVLASAIAELSRVPLPENPRTSLNVGMIHGGTAVNAIPESAWMKVDIRSTRAEEIERLTEATEAAVKAAVRQETQRAAGNLDATITTLGNRPVAELPETARILATMQEVDRYLGNRSRLERSSTDANIPLSLGLEAIATGGGGSSGDAHSSQEWFDPLGRDFGLKRLLLAILMTAGMVEEMET
;
A
#
# COMPACT_ATOMS: atom_id res chain seq x y z
N MET A 1 -50.17 34.90 8.07
CA MET A 1 -49.83 33.77 7.20
C MET A 1 -48.96 32.83 8.02
N PRO A 2 -49.38 31.58 8.28
CA PRO A 2 -48.56 30.64 9.05
C PRO A 2 -47.52 30.02 8.11
N ALA A 3 -46.25 29.98 8.56
CA ALA A 3 -45.14 29.31 7.90
C ALA A 3 -45.40 27.81 7.86
N SER A 4 -45.36 27.23 6.67
CA SER A 4 -45.43 25.80 6.46
C SER A 4 -44.15 25.14 7.02
N ARG A 5 -44.29 24.40 8.10
CA ARG A 5 -43.27 23.45 8.54
C ARG A 5 -43.28 22.29 7.55
N THR A 6 -42.28 22.24 6.68
CA THR A 6 -41.94 21.01 5.96
C THR A 6 -41.42 20.02 6.97
N THR A 7 -42.25 19.11 7.40
CA THR A 7 -41.81 17.88 8.13
C THR A 7 -41.01 17.06 7.15
N ASP A 8 -39.70 17.04 7.34
CA ASP A 8 -38.76 16.13 6.69
C ASP A 8 -39.12 14.71 7.18
N CYS A 9 -39.98 14.02 6.41
CA CYS A 9 -40.41 12.65 6.72
C CYS A 9 -39.26 11.71 6.34
N ARG A 10 -38.24 11.58 7.25
CA ARG A 10 -37.19 10.58 7.06
C ARG A 10 -37.83 9.20 7.21
N ALA A 11 -37.82 8.41 6.15
CA ALA A 11 -38.19 7.00 6.19
C ALA A 11 -37.43 6.32 7.35
N ALA A 12 -38.13 5.51 8.11
CA ALA A 12 -37.53 4.72 9.17
C ALA A 12 -36.50 3.75 8.53
N ARG A 13 -35.33 3.63 9.11
CA ARG A 13 -34.26 2.76 8.61
C ARG A 13 -34.03 1.62 9.59
N ARG A 14 -33.86 0.40 9.06
CA ARG A 14 -33.52 -0.79 9.83
C ARG A 14 -32.05 -1.12 9.57
N ALA A 15 -31.28 -1.36 10.64
CA ALA A 15 -29.93 -1.90 10.52
C ALA A 15 -29.98 -3.38 10.15
N VAL A 16 -29.18 -3.78 9.17
CA VAL A 16 -28.93 -5.17 8.74
C VAL A 16 -27.49 -5.46 9.16
N THR A 17 -27.32 -6.16 10.28
CA THR A 17 -26.01 -6.25 10.95
C THR A 17 -25.40 -7.63 10.98
N SER A 18 -26.21 -8.68 10.85
CA SER A 18 -25.71 -10.05 10.84
C SER A 18 -25.35 -10.50 9.41
N LEU A 19 -24.36 -11.36 9.31
CA LEU A 19 -23.98 -11.99 8.04
C LEU A 19 -25.17 -12.68 7.37
N ALA A 20 -25.98 -13.40 8.14
CA ALA A 20 -27.16 -14.10 7.63
C ALA A 20 -28.17 -13.13 6.99
N GLU A 21 -28.47 -11.99 7.65
CA GLU A 21 -29.39 -10.98 7.09
C GLU A 21 -28.83 -10.35 5.83
N ILE A 22 -27.52 -10.05 5.80
CA ILE A 22 -26.89 -9.43 4.61
C ILE A 22 -27.00 -10.35 3.39
N VAL A 23 -26.69 -11.64 3.54
CA VAL A 23 -26.67 -12.57 2.40
C VAL A 23 -28.05 -12.89 1.85
N GLU A 24 -29.10 -12.75 2.67
CA GLU A 24 -30.50 -12.89 2.24
C GLU A 24 -31.06 -11.59 1.63
N HIS A 25 -30.38 -10.48 1.80
CA HIS A 25 -30.87 -9.18 1.34
C HIS A 25 -30.85 -9.07 -0.19
N PRO A 26 -31.96 -8.58 -0.82
CA PRO A 26 -32.04 -8.48 -2.29
C PRO A 26 -30.94 -7.67 -2.94
N ALA A 27 -30.46 -6.58 -2.29
CA ALA A 27 -29.36 -5.77 -2.81
C ALA A 27 -28.03 -6.53 -2.85
N TRP A 28 -27.74 -7.38 -1.82
CA TRP A 28 -26.60 -8.29 -1.84
C TRP A 28 -26.68 -9.28 -3.01
N MET A 29 -27.85 -9.90 -3.21
CA MET A 29 -28.02 -10.85 -4.31
C MET A 29 -27.83 -10.19 -5.69
N ARG A 30 -28.25 -8.94 -5.85
CA ARG A 30 -27.98 -8.15 -7.08
C ARG A 30 -26.49 -7.89 -7.24
N ALA A 31 -25.80 -7.47 -6.19
CA ALA A 31 -24.36 -7.19 -6.22
C ALA A 31 -23.55 -8.42 -6.61
N VAL A 32 -23.83 -9.58 -5.99
CA VAL A 32 -23.17 -10.85 -6.30
C VAL A 32 -23.36 -11.28 -7.76
N ARG A 33 -24.57 -11.11 -8.29
CA ARG A 33 -24.86 -11.36 -9.71
C ARG A 33 -24.10 -10.41 -10.62
N GLY A 34 -24.04 -9.15 -10.24
CA GLY A 34 -23.32 -8.10 -10.95
C GLY A 34 -21.82 -8.37 -11.09
N PHE A 35 -21.18 -9.06 -10.15
CA PHE A 35 -19.77 -9.44 -10.29
C PHE A 35 -19.51 -10.38 -11.47
N GLN A 36 -20.45 -11.28 -11.76
CA GLN A 36 -20.32 -12.19 -12.90
C GLN A 36 -20.58 -11.46 -14.22
N GLU A 37 -21.60 -10.59 -14.26
CA GLU A 37 -21.97 -9.81 -15.43
C GLU A 37 -20.90 -8.80 -15.83
N GLN A 38 -20.11 -8.34 -14.88
CA GLN A 38 -19.10 -7.28 -15.08
C GLN A 38 -17.67 -7.82 -15.27
N ARG A 39 -17.46 -9.13 -15.40
CA ARG A 39 -16.12 -9.73 -15.54
C ARG A 39 -15.32 -9.09 -16.67
N GLU A 40 -15.87 -9.03 -17.85
CA GLU A 40 -15.18 -8.51 -19.04
C GLU A 40 -14.83 -7.02 -18.87
N TRP A 41 -15.74 -6.24 -18.30
CA TRP A 41 -15.47 -4.84 -17.96
C TRP A 41 -14.31 -4.71 -16.95
N LEU A 42 -14.29 -5.53 -15.91
CA LEU A 42 -13.21 -5.52 -14.91
C LEU A 42 -11.87 -5.93 -15.52
N ASP A 43 -11.85 -6.95 -16.37
CA ASP A 43 -10.63 -7.38 -17.06
C ASP A 43 -10.10 -6.28 -17.97
N GLN A 44 -10.99 -5.63 -18.73
CA GLN A 44 -10.63 -4.54 -19.62
C GLN A 44 -10.15 -3.32 -18.85
N THR A 45 -10.84 -2.95 -17.78
CA THR A 45 -10.44 -1.86 -16.89
C THR A 45 -9.07 -2.11 -16.26
N GLN A 46 -8.79 -3.34 -15.81
CA GLN A 46 -7.48 -3.70 -15.29
C GLN A 46 -6.38 -3.61 -16.35
N ILE A 47 -6.65 -3.99 -17.59
CA ILE A 47 -5.71 -3.83 -18.70
C ILE A 47 -5.41 -2.34 -18.91
N GLU A 48 -6.45 -1.53 -19.11
CA GLU A 48 -6.32 -0.10 -19.38
C GLU A 48 -5.51 0.62 -18.30
N LEU A 49 -5.85 0.41 -17.03
CA LEU A 49 -5.12 1.06 -15.94
C LEU A 49 -3.68 0.56 -15.80
N THR A 50 -3.40 -0.71 -16.14
CA THR A 50 -2.04 -1.26 -16.08
C THR A 50 -1.16 -0.68 -17.20
N GLU A 51 -1.71 -0.47 -18.38
CA GLU A 51 -0.99 0.13 -19.51
C GLU A 51 -0.72 1.64 -19.33
N ILE A 52 -1.42 2.31 -18.40
CA ILE A 52 -1.07 3.67 -17.98
C ILE A 52 0.13 3.60 -17.06
N SER A 53 1.28 4.12 -17.52
CA SER A 53 2.51 4.17 -16.71
C SER A 53 2.30 4.94 -15.41
N ALA A 54 2.68 4.34 -14.29
CA ALA A 54 2.58 4.94 -12.97
C ALA A 54 3.75 4.52 -12.07
N PRO A 55 4.99 4.87 -12.42
CA PRO A 55 6.10 4.70 -11.49
C PRO A 55 5.85 5.50 -10.22
N THR A 56 6.39 5.09 -9.09
CA THR A 56 6.36 5.85 -7.85
C THR A 56 6.76 7.31 -8.08
N PHE A 57 5.98 8.26 -7.58
CA PHE A 57 6.03 9.72 -7.80
C PHE A 57 5.62 10.20 -9.21
N HIS A 58 5.13 9.33 -10.08
CA HIS A 58 4.69 9.67 -11.45
C HIS A 58 3.30 9.07 -11.76
N GLU A 59 2.41 9.00 -10.76
CA GLU A 59 1.12 8.34 -10.83
C GLU A 59 0.01 9.19 -11.47
N SER A 60 0.26 10.46 -11.80
CA SER A 60 -0.78 11.45 -12.16
C SER A 60 -1.72 10.97 -13.27
N ALA A 61 -1.20 10.36 -14.33
CA ALA A 61 -2.02 9.89 -15.43
C ALA A 61 -2.98 8.75 -15.01
N ARG A 62 -2.49 7.80 -14.19
CA ARG A 62 -3.33 6.72 -13.64
C ARG A 62 -4.32 7.27 -12.63
N ALA A 63 -3.93 8.26 -11.83
CA ALA A 63 -4.82 8.95 -10.90
C ALA A 63 -5.98 9.65 -11.63
N GLU A 64 -5.72 10.34 -12.75
CA GLU A 64 -6.75 10.94 -13.59
C GLU A 64 -7.72 9.91 -14.15
N TYR A 65 -7.21 8.77 -14.63
CA TYR A 65 -8.02 7.65 -15.09
C TYR A 65 -8.94 7.12 -13.99
N ILE A 66 -8.41 6.84 -12.79
CA ILE A 66 -9.20 6.38 -11.64
C ILE A 66 -10.24 7.42 -11.23
N ALA A 67 -9.89 8.71 -11.20
CA ALA A 67 -10.85 9.78 -10.91
C ALA A 67 -12.00 9.83 -11.92
N ALA A 68 -11.72 9.58 -13.20
CA ALA A 68 -12.75 9.47 -14.24
C ALA A 68 -13.65 8.25 -14.00
N GLN A 69 -13.09 7.09 -13.67
CA GLN A 69 -13.86 5.89 -13.34
C GLN A 69 -14.74 6.11 -12.10
N PHE A 70 -14.25 6.75 -11.06
CA PHE A 70 -15.04 7.06 -9.87
C PHE A 70 -16.25 7.94 -10.21
N ARG A 71 -16.09 8.97 -11.06
CA ARG A 71 -17.20 9.81 -11.52
C ARG A 71 -18.19 9.05 -12.40
N ALA A 72 -17.69 8.21 -13.31
CA ALA A 72 -18.52 7.39 -14.19
C ALA A 72 -19.39 6.38 -13.42
N LEU A 73 -18.89 5.88 -12.28
CA LEU A 73 -19.64 5.01 -11.36
C LEU A 73 -20.62 5.76 -10.45
N GLY A 74 -20.73 7.09 -10.57
CA GLY A 74 -21.73 7.89 -9.87
C GLY A 74 -21.32 8.41 -8.50
N LEU A 75 -20.06 8.24 -8.10
CA LEU A 75 -19.60 8.79 -6.83
C LEU A 75 -19.50 10.31 -6.87
N ARG A 76 -19.89 10.90 -5.76
CA ARG A 76 -19.81 12.34 -5.54
C ARG A 76 -18.49 12.69 -4.81
N ASN A 77 -18.11 13.97 -4.88
CA ASN A 77 -16.90 14.47 -4.17
C ASN A 77 -15.62 13.76 -4.57
N VAL A 78 -15.50 13.33 -5.84
CA VAL A 78 -14.24 12.79 -6.36
C VAL A 78 -13.22 13.90 -6.41
N ARG A 79 -12.13 13.74 -5.68
CA ARG A 79 -11.07 14.74 -5.55
C ARG A 79 -9.70 14.10 -5.54
N THR A 80 -8.72 14.84 -5.96
CA THR A 80 -7.30 14.51 -5.75
C THR A 80 -6.81 15.37 -4.58
N ASP A 81 -6.19 14.77 -3.59
CA ASP A 81 -5.60 15.50 -2.46
C ASP A 81 -4.21 16.06 -2.82
N SER A 82 -3.58 16.79 -1.89
CA SER A 82 -2.28 17.42 -2.12
C SER A 82 -1.11 16.44 -2.23
N ALA A 83 -1.29 15.17 -1.85
CA ALA A 83 -0.31 14.12 -2.08
C ALA A 83 -0.44 13.49 -3.47
N GLY A 84 -1.61 13.60 -4.10
CA GLY A 84 -1.95 12.95 -5.37
C GLY A 84 -2.90 11.76 -5.21
N ASN A 85 -3.34 11.41 -4.00
CA ASN A 85 -4.34 10.37 -3.80
C ASN A 85 -5.66 10.75 -4.45
N VAL A 86 -6.33 9.79 -5.06
CA VAL A 86 -7.70 9.97 -5.57
C VAL A 86 -8.68 9.44 -4.56
N LEU A 87 -9.55 10.31 -4.08
CA LEU A 87 -10.50 10.03 -3.01
C LEU A 87 -11.93 10.22 -3.50
N ALA A 88 -12.80 9.28 -3.13
CA ALA A 88 -14.24 9.41 -3.37
C ALA A 88 -15.00 8.82 -2.17
N GLU A 89 -15.97 9.57 -1.66
CA GLU A 89 -16.76 9.17 -0.49
C GLU A 89 -18.20 8.87 -0.90
N LYS A 90 -18.67 7.68 -0.50
CA LYS A 90 -20.11 7.35 -0.48
C LYS A 90 -20.63 7.63 0.92
N PRO A 91 -21.50 8.64 1.08
CA PRO A 91 -22.04 8.98 2.38
C PRO A 91 -22.83 7.85 3.01
N GLY A 92 -22.65 7.64 4.30
CA GLY A 92 -23.48 6.75 5.09
C GLY A 92 -24.88 7.31 5.35
N ALA A 93 -25.78 6.45 5.77
CA ALA A 93 -27.20 6.80 6.01
C ALA A 93 -27.41 7.60 7.30
N SER A 94 -26.50 7.53 8.26
CA SER A 94 -26.59 8.32 9.49
C SER A 94 -26.37 9.80 9.23
N ALA A 95 -27.23 10.62 9.84
CA ALA A 95 -27.24 12.06 9.62
C ALA A 95 -25.88 12.70 9.95
N GLY A 96 -25.29 13.36 8.98
CA GLY A 96 -24.08 14.14 9.13
C GLY A 96 -22.77 13.33 9.16
N GLY A 97 -22.79 12.03 8.80
CA GLY A 97 -21.57 11.21 8.77
C GLY A 97 -20.97 10.91 10.15
N SER A 98 -21.76 11.01 11.22
CA SER A 98 -21.30 10.90 12.61
C SER A 98 -20.89 9.47 13.04
N ASN A 99 -21.33 8.44 12.32
CA ASN A 99 -21.10 7.03 12.71
C ASN A 99 -19.78 6.42 12.20
N GLY A 100 -18.89 7.23 11.66
CA GLY A 100 -17.57 6.76 11.26
C GLY A 100 -17.42 6.48 9.78
N LEU A 101 -16.25 5.98 9.42
CA LEU A 101 -15.77 5.81 8.05
C LEU A 101 -15.12 4.45 7.90
N VAL A 102 -15.45 3.72 6.84
CA VAL A 102 -14.68 2.53 6.40
C VAL A 102 -13.88 2.94 5.17
N VAL A 103 -12.57 2.75 5.23
CA VAL A 103 -11.65 3.07 4.15
C VAL A 103 -11.36 1.82 3.33
N ILE A 104 -11.47 1.93 2.02
CA ILE A 104 -11.09 0.92 1.04
C ILE A 104 -9.98 1.53 0.20
N ALA A 105 -8.76 1.03 0.32
CA ALA A 105 -7.57 1.60 -0.32
C ALA A 105 -6.91 0.62 -1.28
N ALA A 106 -6.33 1.15 -2.37
CA ALA A 106 -5.44 0.41 -3.28
C ALA A 106 -4.43 1.39 -3.86
N HIS A 107 -3.15 1.00 -3.97
CA HIS A 107 -2.14 1.94 -4.47
C HIS A 107 -2.11 2.04 -5.99
N LEU A 108 -1.73 3.22 -6.47
CA LEU A 108 -1.67 3.57 -7.89
C LEU A 108 -0.34 3.19 -8.54
N ASP A 109 0.74 3.29 -7.77
CA ASP A 109 2.08 3.15 -8.30
C ASP A 109 2.51 1.70 -8.54
N THR A 110 3.59 1.55 -9.26
CA THR A 110 4.24 0.27 -9.55
C THR A 110 5.76 0.43 -9.52
N VAL A 111 6.47 -0.68 -9.35
CA VAL A 111 7.95 -0.74 -9.42
C VAL A 111 8.51 -0.57 -10.83
N VAL A 112 7.66 -0.41 -11.85
CA VAL A 112 8.10 -0.23 -13.25
C VAL A 112 8.82 1.12 -13.40
N PRO A 113 10.06 1.16 -13.93
CA PRO A 113 10.79 2.40 -14.05
C PRO A 113 10.13 3.41 -15.02
N PRO A 114 10.33 4.72 -14.80
CA PRO A 114 9.85 5.75 -15.74
C PRO A 114 10.36 5.51 -17.16
N GLY A 115 9.48 5.76 -18.16
CA GLY A 115 9.81 5.61 -19.57
C GLY A 115 9.77 4.16 -20.12
N VAL A 116 9.50 3.18 -19.27
CA VAL A 116 9.30 1.79 -19.72
C VAL A 116 7.82 1.62 -20.08
N PRO A 117 7.51 1.35 -21.36
CA PRO A 117 6.12 1.09 -21.77
C PRO A 117 5.64 -0.26 -21.25
N VAL A 118 4.41 -0.29 -20.76
CA VAL A 118 3.73 -1.51 -20.32
C VAL A 118 2.65 -1.86 -21.33
N THR A 119 2.66 -3.09 -21.81
CA THR A 119 1.61 -3.63 -22.69
C THR A 119 1.14 -4.96 -22.13
N VAL A 120 -0.16 -5.06 -21.87
CA VAL A 120 -0.76 -6.29 -21.34
C VAL A 120 -0.98 -7.30 -22.45
N ARG A 121 -0.49 -8.50 -22.23
CA ARG A 121 -0.71 -9.64 -23.14
C ARG A 121 -1.69 -10.63 -22.50
N ARG A 122 -2.65 -11.09 -23.28
CA ARG A 122 -3.51 -12.22 -22.89
C ARG A 122 -2.87 -13.54 -23.33
N ALA A 123 -2.63 -14.44 -22.39
CA ALA A 123 -2.04 -15.75 -22.65
C ALA A 123 -2.66 -16.81 -21.74
N ASN A 124 -3.22 -17.88 -22.32
CA ASN A 124 -3.80 -19.01 -21.55
C ASN A 124 -4.80 -18.59 -20.47
N GLY A 125 -5.66 -17.61 -20.78
CA GLY A 125 -6.65 -17.07 -19.82
C GLY A 125 -6.09 -16.07 -18.83
N ARG A 126 -4.77 -15.82 -18.83
CA ARG A 126 -4.08 -14.86 -17.93
C ARG A 126 -3.84 -13.54 -18.62
N LEU A 127 -3.75 -12.50 -17.83
CA LEU A 127 -3.24 -11.18 -18.19
C LEU A 127 -1.78 -11.11 -17.72
N CYS A 128 -0.86 -10.75 -18.61
CA CYS A 128 0.57 -10.77 -18.34
C CYS A 128 1.18 -9.40 -18.62
N ALA A 129 1.64 -8.73 -17.61
CA ALA A 129 2.38 -7.47 -17.66
C ALA A 129 2.91 -7.10 -16.27
N PRO A 130 4.01 -6.36 -16.14
CA PRO A 130 4.42 -5.77 -14.85
C PRO A 130 3.34 -4.86 -14.28
N GLY A 131 3.03 -4.99 -12.98
CA GLY A 131 2.01 -4.20 -12.29
C GLY A 131 0.57 -4.63 -12.57
N ILE A 132 0.36 -5.75 -13.30
CA ILE A 132 -0.99 -6.27 -13.59
C ILE A 132 -1.69 -6.79 -12.33
N SER A 133 -0.96 -7.37 -11.39
CA SER A 133 -1.46 -7.83 -10.12
C SER A 133 -1.15 -6.86 -8.98
N ASP A 134 0.04 -6.33 -8.99
CA ASP A 134 0.54 -5.39 -8.00
C ASP A 134 0.72 -3.98 -8.62
N ASN A 135 -0.27 -3.05 -8.51
CA ASN A 135 -1.56 -3.30 -7.84
C ASN A 135 -2.76 -3.09 -8.80
N GLY A 136 -2.60 -3.50 -10.07
CA GLY A 136 -3.70 -3.48 -11.04
C GLY A 136 -4.93 -4.28 -10.60
N ALA A 137 -4.71 -5.43 -9.93
CA ALA A 137 -5.79 -6.26 -9.42
C ALA A 137 -6.53 -5.60 -8.24
N GLY A 138 -5.82 -4.96 -7.31
CA GLY A 138 -6.41 -4.25 -6.19
C GLY A 138 -7.25 -3.05 -6.64
N LEU A 139 -6.74 -2.24 -7.57
CA LEU A 139 -7.47 -1.11 -8.16
C LEU A 139 -8.74 -1.57 -8.90
N ALA A 140 -8.64 -2.63 -9.72
CA ALA A 140 -9.79 -3.20 -10.41
C ALA A 140 -10.83 -3.76 -9.43
N ALA A 141 -10.38 -4.42 -8.35
CA ALA A 141 -11.27 -4.91 -7.29
C ALA A 141 -12.00 -3.75 -6.59
N MET A 142 -11.30 -2.66 -6.28
CA MET A 142 -11.90 -1.46 -5.69
C MET A 142 -13.00 -0.88 -6.59
N LEU A 143 -12.75 -0.77 -7.90
CA LEU A 143 -13.76 -0.31 -8.87
C LEU A 143 -14.94 -1.28 -8.97
N GLY A 144 -14.69 -2.58 -8.94
CA GLY A 144 -15.73 -3.62 -8.96
C GLY A 144 -16.63 -3.58 -7.73
N LEU A 145 -16.07 -3.39 -6.56
CA LEU A 145 -16.81 -3.22 -5.31
C LEU A 145 -17.69 -1.96 -5.35
N MET A 146 -17.12 -0.85 -5.80
CA MET A 146 -17.83 0.42 -5.97
C MET A 146 -19.00 0.28 -6.93
N ALA A 147 -18.78 -0.31 -8.11
CA ALA A 147 -19.82 -0.56 -9.10
C ALA A 147 -20.94 -1.44 -8.55
N ALA A 148 -20.60 -2.48 -7.79
CA ALA A 148 -21.60 -3.37 -7.18
C ALA A 148 -22.44 -2.65 -6.12
N ILE A 149 -21.82 -1.83 -5.28
CA ILE A 149 -22.51 -1.04 -4.24
C ILE A 149 -23.48 -0.03 -4.89
N GLU A 150 -23.03 0.71 -5.90
CA GLU A 150 -23.87 1.73 -6.55
C GLU A 150 -25.02 1.12 -7.37
N LYS A 151 -24.71 0.15 -8.26
CA LYS A 151 -25.74 -0.49 -9.12
C LYS A 151 -26.76 -1.30 -8.36
N SER A 152 -26.41 -1.80 -7.18
CA SER A 152 -27.32 -2.57 -6.32
C SER A 152 -28.06 -1.71 -5.30
N ALA A 153 -27.82 -0.41 -5.30
CA ALA A 153 -28.39 0.55 -4.35
C ALA A 153 -28.15 0.13 -2.87
N ILE A 154 -26.94 -0.37 -2.60
CA ILE A 154 -26.57 -0.73 -1.23
C ILE A 154 -26.34 0.55 -0.42
N ALA A 155 -27.04 0.67 0.71
CA ALA A 155 -26.83 1.73 1.69
C ALA A 155 -26.12 1.19 2.93
N THR A 156 -25.21 1.99 3.48
CA THR A 156 -24.46 1.65 4.69
C THR A 156 -24.68 2.69 5.78
N ASP A 157 -24.56 2.31 7.04
CA ASP A 157 -24.67 3.21 8.19
C ASP A 157 -23.49 4.16 8.24
N ARG A 158 -22.26 3.62 8.14
CA ARG A 158 -21.02 4.40 8.00
C ARG A 158 -20.76 4.80 6.57
N SER A 159 -20.07 5.93 6.38
CA SER A 159 -19.55 6.32 5.07
C SER A 159 -18.48 5.31 4.58
N LEU A 160 -18.39 5.14 3.27
CA LEU A 160 -17.30 4.41 2.61
C LEU A 160 -16.38 5.41 1.90
N LEU A 161 -15.09 5.37 2.19
CA LEU A 161 -14.07 6.13 1.48
C LEU A 161 -13.27 5.19 0.59
N PHE A 162 -13.33 5.41 -0.71
CA PHE A 162 -12.46 4.77 -1.68
C PHE A 162 -11.25 5.65 -1.92
N ALA A 163 -10.05 5.10 -1.72
CA ALA A 163 -8.79 5.83 -1.77
C ALA A 163 -7.80 5.09 -2.69
N ALA A 164 -7.54 5.65 -3.86
CA ALA A 164 -6.42 5.23 -4.69
C ALA A 164 -5.19 6.01 -4.23
N THR A 165 -4.23 5.34 -3.61
CA THR A 165 -3.10 5.93 -2.90
C THR A 165 -1.87 6.02 -3.81
N VAL A 166 -1.01 7.00 -3.57
CA VAL A 166 0.26 7.20 -4.29
C VAL A 166 1.44 6.79 -3.42
N GLY A 167 2.54 6.38 -4.06
CA GLY A 167 3.82 6.18 -3.39
C GLY A 167 3.81 5.06 -2.36
N GLU A 168 3.14 3.94 -2.65
CA GLU A 168 3.26 2.73 -1.83
C GLU A 168 4.63 2.14 -1.99
N GLU A 169 5.12 2.03 -3.23
CA GLU A 169 6.29 1.25 -3.60
C GLU A 169 7.62 1.94 -3.30
N GLY A 170 8.62 1.12 -3.03
CA GLY A 170 10.02 1.52 -2.99
C GLY A 170 10.31 2.73 -2.11
N GLU A 171 10.83 3.79 -2.73
CA GLU A 171 11.19 5.05 -2.06
C GLU A 171 9.96 5.97 -1.82
N GLY A 172 8.77 5.57 -2.30
CA GLY A 172 7.51 6.26 -1.99
C GLY A 172 7.12 6.19 -0.52
N ASP A 173 7.58 5.15 0.18
CA ASP A 173 7.49 5.03 1.64
C ASP A 173 6.07 5.21 2.20
N LEU A 174 5.06 4.69 1.49
CA LEU A 174 3.63 4.79 1.84
C LEU A 174 3.13 6.25 1.87
N TYR A 175 3.67 7.10 1.01
CA TYR A 175 3.47 8.54 1.06
C TYR A 175 1.99 8.94 1.05
N GLY A 176 1.19 8.34 0.16
CA GLY A 176 -0.24 8.61 0.05
C GLY A 176 -1.01 8.24 1.30
N MET A 177 -0.73 7.07 1.86
CA MET A 177 -1.38 6.60 3.08
C MET A 177 -0.98 7.42 4.30
N ARG A 178 0.31 7.81 4.41
CA ARG A 178 0.77 8.76 5.44
C ARG A 178 0.03 10.08 5.37
N HIS A 179 -0.11 10.62 4.15
CA HIS A 179 -0.82 11.87 3.96
C HIS A 179 -2.30 11.75 4.36
N LEU A 180 -2.98 10.68 3.95
CA LEU A 180 -4.38 10.42 4.27
C LEU A 180 -4.61 10.39 5.79
N PHE A 181 -3.76 9.70 6.54
CA PHE A 181 -3.87 9.57 7.99
C PHE A 181 -3.09 10.61 8.80
N SER A 182 -2.46 11.60 8.15
CA SER A 182 -1.86 12.75 8.84
C SER A 182 -2.90 13.66 9.49
N GLN A 183 -4.15 13.59 9.03
CA GLN A 183 -5.24 14.39 9.55
C GLN A 183 -5.89 13.70 10.76
N PRO A 184 -5.86 14.31 11.97
CA PRO A 184 -6.45 13.69 13.16
C PRO A 184 -7.93 13.34 13.03
N GLU A 185 -8.67 14.10 12.20
CA GLU A 185 -10.09 13.84 11.92
C GLU A 185 -10.27 12.52 11.17
N MET A 186 -9.38 12.21 10.21
CA MET A 186 -9.40 10.94 9.49
C MET A 186 -9.24 9.76 10.46
N CYS A 187 -8.26 9.84 11.38
CA CYS A 187 -8.05 8.80 12.39
C CYS A 187 -9.28 8.62 13.30
N ARG A 188 -9.86 9.72 13.79
CA ARG A 188 -11.04 9.65 14.69
C ARG A 188 -12.27 9.06 14.02
N ARG A 189 -12.47 9.34 12.73
CA ARG A 189 -13.63 8.85 11.97
C ARG A 189 -13.47 7.41 11.50
N THR A 190 -12.24 6.91 11.34
CA THR A 190 -11.98 5.60 10.74
C THR A 190 -12.38 4.47 11.69
N ALA A 191 -13.33 3.65 11.25
CA ALA A 191 -13.80 2.46 11.95
C ALA A 191 -13.14 1.17 11.46
N GLY A 192 -12.52 1.19 10.28
CA GLY A 192 -11.77 0.07 9.71
C GLY A 192 -11.18 0.43 8.35
N VAL A 193 -10.06 -0.21 8.02
CA VAL A 193 -9.33 0.01 6.76
C VAL A 193 -9.11 -1.33 6.07
N PHE A 194 -9.59 -1.44 4.84
CA PHE A 194 -9.34 -2.55 3.93
C PHE A 194 -8.36 -2.08 2.86
N VAL A 195 -7.13 -2.58 2.89
CA VAL A 195 -6.13 -2.36 1.85
C VAL A 195 -6.24 -3.52 0.85
N LEU A 196 -6.53 -3.18 -0.40
CA LEU A 196 -6.63 -4.14 -1.50
C LEU A 196 -5.29 -4.18 -2.20
N ASP A 197 -4.55 -5.27 -1.99
CA ASP A 197 -3.19 -5.42 -2.47
C ASP A 197 -3.01 -6.80 -3.10
N GLY A 198 -2.82 -6.81 -4.42
CA GLY A 198 -2.75 -8.03 -5.22
C GLY A 198 -4.06 -8.81 -5.34
N SER A 199 -3.96 -10.12 -5.54
CA SER A 199 -5.09 -11.00 -5.87
C SER A 199 -5.47 -11.99 -4.77
N SER A 200 -4.52 -12.43 -3.94
CA SER A 200 -4.68 -13.60 -3.08
C SER A 200 -5.77 -13.46 -2.02
N THR A 201 -6.71 -14.39 -2.00
CA THR A 201 -7.68 -14.55 -0.90
C THR A 201 -7.20 -15.52 0.18
N ALA A 202 -6.05 -16.15 -0.02
CA ALA A 202 -5.48 -17.13 0.91
C ALA A 202 -4.74 -16.49 2.09
N HIS A 203 -4.59 -15.15 2.10
CA HIS A 203 -3.88 -14.41 3.13
C HIS A 203 -4.68 -13.21 3.62
N ILE A 204 -4.49 -12.89 4.90
CA ILE A 204 -4.89 -11.64 5.53
C ILE A 204 -3.65 -11.08 6.21
N THR A 205 -3.14 -9.96 5.73
CA THR A 205 -2.05 -9.24 6.38
C THR A 205 -2.60 -8.49 7.58
N VAL A 206 -2.14 -8.89 8.76
CA VAL A 206 -2.56 -8.33 10.06
C VAL A 206 -1.41 -7.63 10.78
N ALA A 207 -0.22 -7.63 10.20
CA ALA A 207 0.94 -7.00 10.79
C ALA A 207 1.87 -6.42 9.73
N GLY A 208 2.34 -5.21 9.97
CA GLY A 208 3.28 -4.48 9.14
C GLY A 208 4.72 -4.84 9.47
N ILE A 209 5.48 -5.30 8.46
CA ILE A 209 6.94 -5.38 8.56
C ILE A 209 7.48 -3.96 8.44
N GLY A 210 8.23 -3.52 9.46
CA GLY A 210 8.89 -2.23 9.41
C GLY A 210 10.14 -2.26 8.54
N SER A 211 10.50 -1.10 8.01
CA SER A 211 11.76 -0.93 7.30
C SER A 211 12.35 0.46 7.51
N ARG A 212 13.69 0.54 7.43
CA ARG A 212 14.41 1.79 7.34
C ARG A 212 15.39 1.74 6.20
N ARG A 213 15.34 2.74 5.34
CA ARG A 213 16.20 2.86 4.16
C ARG A 213 17.03 4.11 4.23
N PHE A 214 18.30 3.98 3.88
CA PHE A 214 19.25 5.09 3.89
C PHE A 214 20.03 5.16 2.59
N GLN A 215 20.42 6.39 2.23
CA GLN A 215 21.56 6.64 1.39
C GLN A 215 22.69 7.17 2.26
N VAL A 216 23.85 6.54 2.16
CA VAL A 216 25.11 6.99 2.77
C VAL A 216 25.96 7.53 1.65
N GLU A 217 26.31 8.82 1.69
CA GLU A 217 27.19 9.47 0.74
C GLU A 217 28.46 9.92 1.45
N ILE A 218 29.60 9.63 0.84
CA ILE A 218 30.93 10.07 1.31
C ILE A 218 31.53 10.96 0.24
N LYS A 219 31.97 12.16 0.63
CA LYS A 219 32.69 13.11 -0.24
C LYS A 219 34.10 13.34 0.23
N GLY A 220 35.00 13.50 -0.72
CA GLY A 220 36.42 13.76 -0.48
C GLY A 220 37.03 14.68 -1.52
N PRO A 221 38.31 15.03 -1.42
CA PRO A 221 38.97 15.97 -2.30
C PRO A 221 39.22 15.46 -3.73
N GLY A 222 39.13 14.14 -3.95
CA GLY A 222 39.54 13.51 -5.19
C GLY A 222 41.04 13.63 -5.46
N GLY A 223 41.45 13.22 -6.65
CA GLY A 223 42.84 13.39 -7.10
C GLY A 223 43.32 12.35 -8.12
N HIS A 224 44.56 12.50 -8.55
CA HIS A 224 45.20 11.54 -9.44
C HIS A 224 45.78 10.39 -8.62
N SER A 225 45.47 9.14 -8.97
CA SER A 225 45.83 7.94 -8.17
C SER A 225 47.30 7.78 -7.92
N TRP A 226 48.17 8.32 -8.76
CA TRP A 226 49.62 8.32 -8.62
C TRP A 226 50.15 9.57 -7.90
N SER A 227 49.86 10.77 -8.45
CA SER A 227 50.43 12.03 -7.94
C SER A 227 49.90 12.39 -6.55
N ASP A 228 48.66 12.04 -6.27
CA ASP A 228 47.96 12.34 -5.02
C ASP A 228 47.78 11.04 -4.15
N PHE A 229 48.58 10.04 -4.40
CA PHE A 229 48.57 8.79 -3.62
C PHE A 229 48.72 9.12 -2.12
N GLY A 230 47.87 8.49 -1.30
CA GLY A 230 47.80 8.74 0.14
C GLY A 230 46.71 9.73 0.55
N ARG A 231 45.92 10.28 -0.39
CA ARG A 231 44.70 10.99 -0.03
C ARG A 231 43.56 10.04 0.35
N VAL A 232 42.62 10.57 1.14
CA VAL A 232 41.40 9.84 1.56
C VAL A 232 40.59 9.42 0.33
N ASN A 233 39.96 8.23 0.44
CA ASN A 233 39.23 7.63 -0.67
C ASN A 233 37.80 7.22 -0.24
N PRO A 234 36.75 7.91 -0.72
CA PRO A 234 35.35 7.62 -0.44
C PRO A 234 34.91 6.17 -0.68
N ILE A 235 35.40 5.51 -1.75
CA ILE A 235 35.09 4.10 -2.02
C ILE A 235 35.64 3.20 -0.92
N GLN A 236 36.86 3.46 -0.43
CA GLN A 236 37.49 2.64 0.62
C GLN A 236 36.73 2.79 1.95
N VAL A 237 36.21 3.99 2.23
CA VAL A 237 35.34 4.21 3.41
C VAL A 237 34.08 3.34 3.32
N LEU A 238 33.35 3.37 2.18
CA LEU A 238 32.16 2.55 2.03
C LEU A 238 32.47 1.07 2.08
N ALA A 239 33.54 0.61 1.46
CA ALA A 239 33.99 -0.80 1.52
C ALA A 239 34.23 -1.24 2.97
N SER A 240 34.91 -0.42 3.78
CA SER A 240 35.14 -0.67 5.19
C SER A 240 33.84 -0.71 6.00
N ALA A 241 32.95 0.23 5.78
CA ALA A 241 31.65 0.26 6.45
C ALA A 241 30.80 -0.98 6.10
N ILE A 242 30.77 -1.39 4.83
CA ILE A 242 30.04 -2.60 4.38
C ILE A 242 30.65 -3.87 5.03
N ALA A 243 31.98 -3.97 5.08
CA ALA A 243 32.63 -5.10 5.70
C ALA A 243 32.32 -5.21 7.21
N GLU A 244 32.14 -4.08 7.89
CA GLU A 244 31.71 -4.06 9.29
C GLU A 244 30.24 -4.46 9.42
N LEU A 245 29.36 -3.90 8.60
CA LEU A 245 27.93 -4.22 8.58
C LEU A 245 27.68 -5.71 8.30
N SER A 246 28.48 -6.34 7.44
CA SER A 246 28.34 -7.76 7.11
C SER A 246 28.61 -8.70 8.30
N ARG A 247 29.23 -8.19 9.38
CA ARG A 247 29.53 -8.95 10.62
C ARG A 247 28.48 -8.73 11.70
N VAL A 248 27.55 -7.79 11.51
CA VAL A 248 26.53 -7.52 12.51
C VAL A 248 25.61 -8.73 12.64
N PRO A 249 25.42 -9.29 13.86
CA PRO A 249 24.53 -10.43 14.05
C PRO A 249 23.07 -10.05 13.74
N LEU A 250 22.41 -10.87 12.92
CA LEU A 250 20.99 -10.72 12.59
C LEU A 250 20.22 -11.89 13.22
N PRO A 251 19.18 -11.60 14.05
CA PRO A 251 18.37 -12.66 14.62
C PRO A 251 17.43 -13.27 13.57
N GLU A 252 17.19 -14.58 13.69
CA GLU A 252 16.15 -15.26 12.92
C GLU A 252 14.75 -14.97 13.48
N ASN A 253 14.66 -14.78 14.79
CA ASN A 253 13.44 -14.41 15.51
C ASN A 253 13.76 -13.32 16.55
N PRO A 254 13.26 -12.09 16.35
CA PRO A 254 12.42 -11.64 15.25
C PRO A 254 13.16 -11.65 13.90
N ARG A 255 12.47 -12.08 12.83
CA ARG A 255 13.07 -12.07 11.48
C ARG A 255 13.54 -10.67 11.15
N THR A 256 14.83 -10.55 10.88
CA THR A 256 15.50 -9.26 10.66
C THR A 256 16.48 -9.38 9.49
N SER A 257 16.55 -8.37 8.66
CA SER A 257 17.48 -8.30 7.53
C SER A 257 18.16 -6.95 7.45
N LEU A 258 19.40 -6.95 6.96
CA LEU A 258 20.16 -5.78 6.56
C LEU A 258 20.77 -6.08 5.20
N ASN A 259 20.54 -5.20 4.24
CA ASN A 259 21.02 -5.35 2.88
C ASN A 259 21.63 -4.04 2.37
N VAL A 260 22.84 -4.11 1.82
CA VAL A 260 23.40 -3.03 0.99
C VAL A 260 23.08 -3.38 -0.46
N GLY A 261 21.98 -2.81 -0.97
CA GLY A 261 21.44 -3.18 -2.28
C GLY A 261 22.09 -2.43 -3.45
N MET A 262 22.66 -1.26 -3.19
CA MET A 262 23.30 -0.42 -4.22
C MET A 262 24.58 0.20 -3.67
N ILE A 263 25.60 0.28 -4.53
CA ILE A 263 26.83 1.02 -4.28
C ILE A 263 27.31 1.65 -5.58
N HIS A 264 27.82 2.87 -5.51
CA HIS A 264 28.36 3.61 -6.66
C HIS A 264 29.50 4.53 -6.21
N GLY A 265 30.48 4.77 -7.08
CA GLY A 265 31.55 5.75 -6.84
C GLY A 265 32.66 5.68 -7.88
N GLY A 266 33.33 6.81 -8.04
CA GLY A 266 34.44 6.97 -8.99
C GLY A 266 34.02 7.22 -10.44
N THR A 267 34.96 7.74 -11.22
CA THR A 267 34.78 8.07 -12.65
C THR A 267 35.81 7.41 -13.54
N ALA A 268 37.00 7.11 -13.01
CA ALA A 268 38.09 6.49 -13.75
C ALA A 268 38.99 5.67 -12.82
N VAL A 269 39.63 4.62 -13.34
CA VAL A 269 40.51 3.73 -12.55
C VAL A 269 41.74 4.41 -11.99
N ASN A 270 42.21 5.47 -12.65
CA ASN A 270 43.40 6.25 -12.25
C ASN A 270 43.04 7.56 -11.52
N ALA A 271 41.83 7.68 -11.00
CA ALA A 271 41.36 8.78 -10.17
C ALA A 271 41.03 8.32 -8.75
N ILE A 272 41.37 9.13 -7.76
CA ILE A 272 40.79 9.03 -6.42
C ILE A 272 39.41 9.65 -6.49
N PRO A 273 38.33 8.97 -6.07
CA PRO A 273 36.97 9.49 -6.19
C PRO A 273 36.74 10.76 -5.35
N GLU A 274 35.96 11.68 -5.89
CA GLU A 274 35.42 12.82 -5.12
C GLU A 274 34.17 12.44 -4.31
N SER A 275 33.46 11.42 -4.75
CA SER A 275 32.29 10.91 -4.05
C SER A 275 32.08 9.41 -4.26
N ALA A 276 31.44 8.80 -3.28
CA ALA A 276 30.85 7.45 -3.37
C ALA A 276 29.60 7.40 -2.49
N TRP A 277 28.62 6.59 -2.89
CA TRP A 277 27.42 6.38 -2.08
C TRP A 277 26.96 4.91 -2.09
N MET A 278 26.23 4.54 -1.06
CA MET A 278 25.52 3.25 -0.96
C MET A 278 24.09 3.45 -0.47
N LYS A 279 23.20 2.52 -0.82
CA LYS A 279 21.83 2.45 -0.25
C LYS A 279 21.70 1.18 0.60
N VAL A 280 21.16 1.36 1.80
CA VAL A 280 20.96 0.31 2.80
C VAL A 280 19.47 0.14 3.06
N ASP A 281 18.99 -1.12 3.09
CA ASP A 281 17.63 -1.51 3.45
C ASP A 281 17.68 -2.39 4.71
N ILE A 282 17.04 -1.94 5.78
CA ILE A 282 16.87 -2.66 7.04
C ILE A 282 15.41 -3.02 7.18
N ARG A 283 15.12 -4.30 7.49
CA ARG A 283 13.75 -4.75 7.76
C ARG A 283 13.68 -5.61 9.00
N SER A 284 12.61 -5.45 9.78
CA SER A 284 12.33 -6.31 10.92
C SER A 284 10.85 -6.34 11.25
N THR A 285 10.46 -7.39 11.97
CA THR A 285 9.14 -7.48 12.62
C THR A 285 9.12 -6.82 14.01
N ARG A 286 10.25 -6.19 14.43
CA ARG A 286 10.39 -5.45 15.68
C ARG A 286 11.09 -4.12 15.47
N ALA A 287 10.54 -3.07 16.04
CA ALA A 287 11.06 -1.71 15.91
C ALA A 287 12.45 -1.56 16.54
N GLU A 288 12.68 -2.25 17.67
CA GLU A 288 13.95 -2.22 18.41
C GLU A 288 15.12 -2.74 17.57
N GLU A 289 14.88 -3.76 16.72
CA GLU A 289 15.90 -4.30 15.83
C GLU A 289 16.23 -3.34 14.68
N ILE A 290 15.21 -2.61 14.17
CA ILE A 290 15.42 -1.57 13.16
C ILE A 290 16.30 -0.46 13.73
N GLU A 291 16.01 -0.01 14.95
CA GLU A 291 16.78 1.03 15.61
C GLU A 291 18.22 0.59 15.88
N ARG A 292 18.40 -0.62 16.44
CA ARG A 292 19.72 -1.20 16.69
C ARG A 292 20.57 -1.27 15.41
N LEU A 293 20.00 -1.69 14.29
CA LEU A 293 20.72 -1.77 13.01
C LEU A 293 20.95 -0.39 12.38
N THR A 294 20.07 0.57 12.64
CA THR A 294 20.27 1.98 12.27
C THR A 294 21.50 2.54 12.98
N GLU A 295 21.58 2.38 14.31
CA GLU A 295 22.73 2.80 15.12
C GLU A 295 24.01 2.09 14.69
N ALA A 296 23.93 0.78 14.40
CA ALA A 296 25.07 0.02 13.90
C ALA A 296 25.56 0.53 12.55
N THR A 297 24.64 0.94 11.65
CA THR A 297 24.98 1.51 10.34
C THR A 297 25.70 2.85 10.50
N GLU A 298 25.17 3.73 11.35
CA GLU A 298 25.81 5.01 11.65
C GLU A 298 27.20 4.83 12.29
N ALA A 299 27.32 3.90 13.23
CA ALA A 299 28.57 3.60 13.91
C ALA A 299 29.63 3.06 12.94
N ALA A 300 29.25 2.14 12.04
CA ALA A 300 30.14 1.58 11.03
C ALA A 300 30.65 2.67 10.06
N VAL A 301 29.78 3.56 9.60
CA VAL A 301 30.18 4.68 8.73
C VAL A 301 31.13 5.64 9.46
N LYS A 302 30.78 6.05 10.67
CA LYS A 302 31.63 6.92 11.51
C LYS A 302 33.01 6.29 11.80
N ALA A 303 33.06 4.99 12.05
CA ALA A 303 34.32 4.26 12.28
C ALA A 303 35.16 4.20 11.00
N ALA A 304 34.56 3.88 9.86
CA ALA A 304 35.23 3.83 8.56
C ALA A 304 35.83 5.20 8.15
N VAL A 305 35.08 6.28 8.35
CA VAL A 305 35.57 7.66 8.11
C VAL A 305 36.78 7.95 9.02
N ARG A 306 36.69 7.66 10.32
CA ARG A 306 37.83 7.86 11.25
C ARG A 306 39.06 7.06 10.84
N GLN A 307 38.89 5.79 10.49
CA GLN A 307 39.98 4.92 10.07
C GLN A 307 40.68 5.49 8.81
N GLU A 308 39.88 5.95 7.82
CA GLU A 308 40.43 6.50 6.59
C GLU A 308 41.19 7.81 6.83
N THR A 309 40.62 8.73 7.62
CA THR A 309 41.29 10.02 7.95
C THR A 309 42.53 9.89 8.83
N GLN A 310 42.70 8.79 9.56
CA GLN A 310 43.89 8.50 10.33
C GLN A 310 45.08 8.02 9.46
N ARG A 311 44.78 7.35 8.34
CA ARG A 311 45.81 6.74 7.46
C ARG A 311 46.10 7.53 6.19
N ALA A 312 45.23 8.48 5.82
CA ALA A 312 45.27 9.21 4.55
C ALA A 312 45.05 10.70 4.74
N ALA A 313 45.62 11.51 3.85
CA ALA A 313 45.55 12.96 3.93
C ALA A 313 44.23 13.48 3.28
N GLY A 314 43.63 14.47 3.91
CA GLY A 314 42.42 15.15 3.43
C GLY A 314 41.24 14.98 4.35
N ASN A 315 40.18 15.70 4.05
CA ASN A 315 38.94 15.66 4.80
C ASN A 315 37.88 14.85 4.05
N LEU A 316 37.04 14.17 4.81
CA LEU A 316 35.84 13.50 4.31
C LEU A 316 34.60 14.11 4.92
N ASP A 317 33.58 14.25 4.11
CA ASP A 317 32.22 14.56 4.53
C ASP A 317 31.34 13.33 4.34
N ALA A 318 30.61 12.94 5.39
CA ALA A 318 29.71 11.78 5.39
C ALA A 318 28.31 12.23 5.70
N THR A 319 27.39 11.98 4.78
CA THR A 319 25.97 12.29 4.93
C THR A 319 25.15 10.99 4.91
N ILE A 320 24.26 10.82 5.90
CA ILE A 320 23.29 9.74 5.93
C ILE A 320 21.90 10.36 5.76
N THR A 321 21.25 10.04 4.65
CA THR A 321 19.91 10.54 4.33
C THR A 321 18.91 9.39 4.43
N THR A 322 17.86 9.57 5.22
CA THR A 322 16.75 8.61 5.28
C THR A 322 15.93 8.69 3.99
N LEU A 323 15.76 7.56 3.32
CA LEU A 323 14.95 7.42 2.11
C LEU A 323 13.56 6.84 2.40
N GLY A 324 13.42 6.12 3.51
CA GLY A 324 12.14 5.53 3.92
C GLY A 324 12.19 5.04 5.36
N ASN A 325 11.01 5.04 6.01
CA ASN A 325 10.84 4.64 7.40
C ASN A 325 9.44 4.06 7.63
N ARG A 326 9.20 2.84 7.16
CA ARG A 326 7.91 2.17 7.37
C ARG A 326 7.81 1.65 8.81
N PRO A 327 6.71 1.93 9.54
CA PRO A 327 6.55 1.50 10.91
C PRO A 327 6.31 0.00 11.02
N VAL A 328 6.78 -0.62 12.11
CA VAL A 328 6.28 -1.91 12.57
C VAL A 328 4.94 -1.69 13.24
N ALA A 329 3.96 -2.54 12.92
CA ALA A 329 2.67 -2.50 13.57
C ALA A 329 2.00 -3.88 13.54
N GLU A 330 1.08 -4.13 14.46
CA GLU A 330 0.36 -5.40 14.54
C GLU A 330 -1.08 -5.17 14.99
N LEU A 331 -2.02 -5.80 14.30
CA LEU A 331 -3.42 -5.78 14.65
C LEU A 331 -3.65 -6.68 15.87
N PRO A 332 -4.36 -6.21 16.90
CA PRO A 332 -4.74 -7.06 18.03
C PRO A 332 -5.59 -8.26 17.57
N GLU A 333 -5.37 -9.43 18.15
CA GLU A 333 -6.18 -10.64 17.86
C GLU A 333 -7.68 -10.44 18.14
N THR A 334 -8.01 -9.51 19.03
CA THR A 334 -9.39 -9.15 19.39
C THR A 334 -10.02 -8.11 18.47
N ALA A 335 -9.32 -7.68 17.40
CA ALA A 335 -9.81 -6.67 16.47
C ALA A 335 -11.07 -7.14 15.75
N ARG A 336 -12.07 -6.26 15.65
CA ARG A 336 -13.36 -6.56 15.03
C ARG A 336 -13.22 -6.85 13.54
N ILE A 337 -12.39 -6.09 12.84
CA ILE A 337 -12.16 -6.28 11.40
C ILE A 337 -11.60 -7.67 11.09
N LEU A 338 -10.72 -8.20 11.96
CA LEU A 338 -10.20 -9.57 11.82
C LEU A 338 -11.28 -10.60 12.09
N ALA A 339 -12.04 -10.44 13.17
CA ALA A 339 -13.14 -11.33 13.50
C ALA A 339 -14.19 -11.36 12.36
N THR A 340 -14.50 -10.21 11.78
CA THR A 340 -15.39 -10.07 10.62
C THR A 340 -14.85 -10.83 9.41
N MET A 341 -13.57 -10.65 9.06
CA MET A 341 -12.96 -11.38 7.93
C MET A 341 -12.97 -12.89 8.16
N GLN A 342 -12.69 -13.36 9.37
CA GLN A 342 -12.70 -14.77 9.71
C GLN A 342 -14.12 -15.38 9.69
N GLU A 343 -15.14 -14.60 10.06
CA GLU A 343 -16.54 -15.02 9.96
C GLU A 343 -16.96 -15.14 8.48
N VAL A 344 -16.61 -14.17 7.66
CA VAL A 344 -16.84 -14.20 6.21
C VAL A 344 -16.11 -15.38 5.56
N ASP A 345 -14.87 -15.61 5.90
CA ASP A 345 -14.09 -16.74 5.37
C ASP A 345 -14.73 -18.08 5.74
N ARG A 346 -15.18 -18.23 6.99
CA ARG A 346 -15.88 -19.45 7.43
C ARG A 346 -17.18 -19.67 6.65
N TYR A 347 -17.95 -18.61 6.44
CA TYR A 347 -19.19 -18.66 5.66
C TYR A 347 -18.96 -19.07 4.20
N LEU A 348 -17.94 -18.48 3.56
CA LEU A 348 -17.61 -18.75 2.15
C LEU A 348 -16.78 -20.03 1.95
N GLY A 349 -16.37 -20.72 3.02
CA GLY A 349 -15.49 -21.89 2.95
C GLY A 349 -14.05 -21.54 2.56
N ASN A 350 -13.63 -20.28 2.71
CA ASN A 350 -12.26 -19.84 2.49
C ASN A 350 -11.34 -20.24 3.65
N ARG A 351 -10.06 -20.48 3.33
CA ARG A 351 -9.02 -20.76 4.33
C ARG A 351 -7.89 -19.79 4.18
N SER A 352 -8.03 -18.63 4.79
CA SER A 352 -6.96 -17.65 4.85
C SER A 352 -5.98 -17.92 6.00
N ARG A 353 -4.72 -17.52 5.78
CA ARG A 353 -3.66 -17.48 6.80
C ARG A 353 -3.39 -16.04 7.19
N LEU A 354 -3.11 -15.83 8.46
CA LEU A 354 -2.63 -14.53 8.93
C LEU A 354 -1.16 -14.40 8.59
N GLU A 355 -0.78 -13.25 8.04
CA GLU A 355 0.60 -13.00 7.65
C GLU A 355 1.07 -11.60 8.03
N ARG A 356 2.38 -11.38 7.86
CA ARG A 356 3.07 -10.12 8.02
C ARG A 356 3.60 -9.69 6.67
N SER A 357 3.29 -8.46 6.26
CA SER A 357 3.80 -7.88 5.02
C SER A 357 4.07 -6.39 5.21
N SER A 358 4.70 -5.76 4.24
CA SER A 358 4.91 -4.30 4.25
C SER A 358 4.02 -3.71 3.17
N THR A 359 2.91 -3.10 3.56
CA THR A 359 1.87 -2.56 2.69
C THR A 359 1.36 -1.22 3.23
N ASP A 360 0.46 -0.59 2.52
CA ASP A 360 -0.27 0.59 2.98
C ASP A 360 -0.96 0.40 4.35
N ALA A 361 -1.27 -0.84 4.75
CA ALA A 361 -1.83 -1.14 6.07
C ALA A 361 -0.88 -0.79 7.24
N ASN A 362 0.44 -0.71 7.01
CA ASN A 362 1.41 -0.35 8.06
C ASN A 362 1.05 0.98 8.73
N ILE A 363 0.57 1.96 7.96
CA ILE A 363 0.30 3.30 8.50
C ILE A 363 -0.89 3.30 9.46
N PRO A 364 -2.13 2.90 9.05
CA PRO A 364 -3.25 2.88 9.98
C PRO A 364 -3.00 1.93 11.16
N LEU A 365 -2.37 0.77 10.97
CA LEU A 365 -2.00 -0.12 12.07
C LEU A 365 -1.08 0.57 13.09
N SER A 366 -0.08 1.33 12.63
CA SER A 366 0.85 2.05 13.52
C SER A 366 0.19 3.16 14.33
N LEU A 367 -0.97 3.63 13.88
CA LEU A 367 -1.80 4.62 14.57
C LEU A 367 -2.85 3.97 15.49
N GLY A 368 -2.80 2.64 15.66
CA GLY A 368 -3.73 1.89 16.48
C GLY A 368 -5.12 1.71 15.86
N LEU A 369 -5.25 1.92 14.55
CA LEU A 369 -6.51 1.70 13.83
C LEU A 369 -6.64 0.24 13.40
N GLU A 370 -7.87 -0.26 13.32
CA GLU A 370 -8.13 -1.57 12.78
C GLU A 370 -7.95 -1.57 11.25
N ALA A 371 -6.89 -2.23 10.77
CA ALA A 371 -6.56 -2.32 9.35
C ALA A 371 -6.10 -3.73 8.97
N ILE A 372 -6.45 -4.15 7.76
CA ILE A 372 -5.97 -5.38 7.14
C ILE A 372 -5.59 -5.12 5.68
N ALA A 373 -4.64 -5.90 5.15
CA ALA A 373 -4.46 -5.99 3.70
C ALA A 373 -4.82 -7.38 3.20
N THR A 374 -5.43 -7.47 2.02
CA THR A 374 -5.82 -8.73 1.37
C THR A 374 -6.06 -8.51 -0.12
N GLY A 375 -5.98 -9.56 -0.92
CA GLY A 375 -6.17 -9.48 -2.36
C GLY A 375 -7.64 -9.40 -2.79
N GLY A 376 -7.84 -8.88 -4.01
CA GLY A 376 -9.15 -8.66 -4.64
C GLY A 376 -9.79 -9.90 -5.27
N GLY A 377 -9.14 -11.07 -5.20
CA GLY A 377 -9.60 -12.31 -5.85
C GLY A 377 -8.91 -12.56 -7.19
N GLY A 378 -9.04 -13.77 -7.70
CA GLY A 378 -8.21 -14.29 -8.76
C GLY A 378 -6.94 -14.97 -8.22
N SER A 379 -5.97 -15.17 -9.09
CA SER A 379 -4.63 -15.62 -8.69
C SER A 379 -3.55 -14.88 -9.49
N SER A 380 -2.37 -14.77 -8.94
CA SER A 380 -1.26 -14.06 -9.58
C SER A 380 0.09 -14.68 -9.20
N GLY A 381 1.12 -14.26 -9.89
CA GLY A 381 2.49 -14.64 -9.56
C GLY A 381 3.50 -13.71 -10.21
N ASP A 382 4.75 -13.90 -9.78
CA ASP A 382 5.92 -13.19 -10.31
C ASP A 382 5.83 -11.67 -10.20
N ALA A 383 5.13 -11.15 -9.17
CA ALA A 383 5.06 -9.72 -8.88
C ALA A 383 6.47 -9.09 -8.84
N HIS A 384 6.56 -7.81 -9.17
CA HIS A 384 7.82 -7.06 -9.29
C HIS A 384 8.77 -7.59 -10.38
N SER A 385 8.25 -8.32 -11.36
CA SER A 385 9.06 -8.81 -12.48
C SER A 385 8.39 -8.58 -13.84
N SER A 386 9.15 -8.71 -14.91
CA SER A 386 8.62 -8.67 -16.29
C SER A 386 7.74 -9.88 -16.65
N GLN A 387 7.70 -10.90 -15.80
CA GLN A 387 6.92 -12.13 -15.97
C GLN A 387 5.63 -12.12 -15.16
N GLU A 388 5.30 -11.01 -14.51
CA GLU A 388 4.12 -10.87 -13.68
C GLU A 388 2.84 -11.20 -14.47
N TRP A 389 1.97 -11.97 -13.83
CA TRP A 389 0.71 -12.41 -14.41
C TRP A 389 -0.43 -12.38 -13.41
N PHE A 390 -1.64 -12.26 -13.94
CA PHE A 390 -2.89 -12.33 -13.22
C PHE A 390 -3.88 -13.24 -13.94
N ASP A 391 -4.52 -14.16 -13.21
CA ASP A 391 -5.61 -15.01 -13.69
C ASP A 391 -6.93 -14.53 -13.05
N PRO A 392 -7.89 -14.04 -13.83
CA PRO A 392 -9.16 -13.52 -13.30
C PRO A 392 -10.11 -14.62 -12.78
N LEU A 393 -9.76 -15.90 -12.96
CA LEU A 393 -10.58 -17.01 -12.45
C LEU A 393 -10.69 -16.93 -10.93
N GLY A 394 -11.92 -16.84 -10.40
CA GLY A 394 -12.18 -16.67 -8.96
C GLY A 394 -12.14 -15.24 -8.45
N ARG A 395 -12.00 -14.22 -9.32
CA ARG A 395 -12.09 -12.80 -8.90
C ARG A 395 -13.43 -12.50 -8.22
N ASP A 396 -14.54 -13.01 -8.74
CA ASP A 396 -15.87 -12.84 -8.16
C ASP A 396 -15.98 -13.39 -6.73
N PHE A 397 -15.22 -14.44 -6.41
CA PHE A 397 -15.15 -14.96 -5.04
C PHE A 397 -14.48 -13.94 -4.11
N GLY A 398 -13.35 -13.35 -4.50
CA GLY A 398 -12.66 -12.32 -3.72
C GLY A 398 -13.51 -11.06 -3.54
N LEU A 399 -14.20 -10.61 -4.59
CA LEU A 399 -15.12 -9.47 -4.53
C LEU A 399 -16.30 -9.72 -3.58
N LYS A 400 -16.89 -10.92 -3.59
CA LYS A 400 -17.93 -11.31 -2.62
C LYS A 400 -17.41 -11.27 -1.18
N ARG A 401 -16.23 -11.83 -0.97
CA ARG A 401 -15.55 -11.86 0.34
C ARG A 401 -15.33 -10.44 0.88
N LEU A 402 -14.76 -9.56 0.07
CA LEU A 402 -14.49 -8.18 0.43
C LEU A 402 -15.78 -7.39 0.67
N LEU A 403 -16.75 -7.48 -0.25
CA LEU A 403 -18.02 -6.77 -0.10
C LEU A 403 -18.73 -7.16 1.19
N LEU A 404 -18.79 -8.45 1.51
CA LEU A 404 -19.43 -8.95 2.74
C LEU A 404 -18.75 -8.40 4.00
N ALA A 405 -17.41 -8.43 4.03
CA ALA A 405 -16.64 -7.90 5.15
C ALA A 405 -16.80 -6.36 5.30
N ILE A 406 -16.82 -5.64 4.19
CA ILE A 406 -17.06 -4.19 4.17
C ILE A 406 -18.45 -3.87 4.69
N LEU A 407 -19.49 -4.59 4.23
CA LEU A 407 -20.87 -4.37 4.68
C LEU A 407 -21.08 -4.69 6.14
N MET A 408 -20.47 -5.76 6.66
CA MET A 408 -20.49 -6.07 8.09
C MET A 408 -19.78 -5.01 8.93
N THR A 409 -18.68 -4.45 8.42
CA THR A 409 -17.91 -3.41 9.12
C THR A 409 -18.62 -2.06 9.06
N ALA A 410 -19.18 -1.71 7.90
CA ALA A 410 -19.87 -0.42 7.70
C ALA A 410 -21.29 -0.39 8.28
N GLY A 411 -21.91 -1.55 8.48
CA GLY A 411 -23.32 -1.69 8.81
C GLY A 411 -24.18 -1.46 7.57
N MET A 412 -24.89 -2.46 7.09
CA MET A 412 -25.86 -2.29 6.01
C MET A 412 -27.16 -1.74 6.56
N VAL A 413 -27.85 -0.90 5.82
CA VAL A 413 -29.18 -0.35 6.21
C VAL A 413 -30.19 -0.56 5.10
N GLU A 414 -31.44 -0.79 5.51
CA GLU A 414 -32.60 -0.94 4.66
C GLU A 414 -33.57 0.22 4.91
N GLU A 415 -34.08 0.86 3.84
CA GLU A 415 -35.16 1.82 3.97
C GLU A 415 -36.47 1.05 4.18
N MET A 416 -37.15 1.32 5.30
CA MET A 416 -38.44 0.70 5.57
C MET A 416 -39.51 1.42 4.70
N GLU A 417 -40.22 0.66 3.88
CA GLU A 417 -41.40 1.16 3.21
C GLU A 417 -42.41 1.60 4.29
N THR A 418 -42.83 2.86 4.24
CA THR A 418 -43.85 3.46 5.13
C THR A 418 -45.22 3.21 4.61
#